data_ddf3521d7699c333dba743250dab8e25
#
_entry.id   ddf3521d7699c333dba743250dab8e25
#
_cell.length_a   1.000
_cell.length_b   1.000
_cell.length_c   1.000
_cell.angle_alpha   90.00
_cell.angle_beta   90.00
_cell.angle_gamma   90.00
#
_symmetry.space_group_name_H-M   'P 1'
#
loop_
_entity.id
_entity.type
_entity.pdbx_description
1 polymer ?
#
loop_
_entity_poly.entity_id
_entity_poly.type
_entity_poly.pdbx_seq_one_letter_code
_entity_poly.pdbx_strand_id
1 'polypeptide(L)'
;MDEYMMAIAVGVRARANCLGTHIGSVLARDGHIVSTGYNGTPRNTPNCDEGGCGRCSNRDEYPSGTGYDLCICVHAEQNALLSAARFGIAVEGSVLYSTWRPCFGCTKEMLQAGVAGVRYGRDWEPREDLREEYERLQSYFPGGVVEVEISELAD
;
A
#
# COMPACT_ATOMS: atom_id res chain seq x y z
N MET A 1 -13.19 4.42 -14.60
CA MET A 1 -11.86 4.93 -14.19
C MET A 1 -11.26 4.06 -13.08
N ASP A 2 -12.02 3.72 -12.04
CA ASP A 2 -11.50 2.93 -10.90
C ASP A 2 -10.99 1.54 -11.32
N GLU A 3 -11.73 0.81 -12.15
CA GLU A 3 -11.30 -0.48 -12.70
C GLU A 3 -9.99 -0.38 -13.49
N TYR A 4 -9.86 0.66 -14.31
CA TYR A 4 -8.65 0.91 -15.11
C TYR A 4 -7.43 1.16 -14.21
N MET A 5 -7.54 2.05 -13.24
CA MET A 5 -6.44 2.36 -12.31
C MET A 5 -6.08 1.16 -11.43
N MET A 6 -7.08 0.38 -11.04
CA MET A 6 -6.86 -0.82 -10.25
C MET A 6 -6.17 -1.92 -11.07
N ALA A 7 -6.53 -2.10 -12.34
CA ALA A 7 -5.81 -3.03 -13.24
C ALA A 7 -4.32 -2.66 -13.36
N ILE A 8 -4.00 -1.37 -13.38
CA ILE A 8 -2.60 -0.91 -13.36
C ILE A 8 -1.94 -1.24 -12.01
N ALA A 9 -2.62 -1.04 -10.88
CA ALA A 9 -2.10 -1.41 -9.56
C ALA A 9 -1.81 -2.92 -9.48
N VAL A 10 -2.65 -3.77 -10.08
CA VAL A 10 -2.40 -5.22 -10.22
C VAL A 10 -1.14 -5.47 -11.05
N GLY A 11 -0.96 -4.76 -12.17
CA GLY A 11 0.26 -4.85 -12.97
C GLY A 11 1.52 -4.42 -12.22
N VAL A 12 1.42 -3.34 -11.44
CA VAL A 12 2.51 -2.85 -10.58
C VAL A 12 2.90 -3.89 -9.52
N ARG A 13 1.94 -4.60 -8.96
CA ARG A 13 2.15 -5.69 -7.98
C ARG A 13 3.14 -6.75 -8.47
N ALA A 14 3.22 -7.01 -9.76
CA ALA A 14 4.12 -8.01 -10.34
C ALA A 14 5.61 -7.73 -10.04
N ARG A 15 5.96 -6.50 -9.68
CA ARG A 15 7.33 -6.11 -9.30
C ARG A 15 7.64 -6.30 -7.81
N ALA A 16 6.64 -6.59 -6.98
CA ALA A 16 6.84 -6.79 -5.54
C ALA A 16 7.79 -7.97 -5.28
N ASN A 17 8.71 -7.77 -4.33
CA ASN A 17 9.68 -8.82 -3.94
C ASN A 17 9.54 -9.25 -2.47
N CYS A 18 8.55 -8.73 -1.74
CA CYS A 18 8.26 -9.14 -0.37
C CYS A 18 7.83 -10.62 -0.34
N LEU A 19 8.38 -11.41 0.59
CA LEU A 19 7.96 -12.80 0.82
C LEU A 19 6.55 -12.92 1.40
N GLY A 20 5.97 -11.81 1.85
CA GLY A 20 4.58 -11.73 2.25
C GLY A 20 3.63 -11.56 1.06
N THR A 21 2.50 -10.89 1.31
CA THR A 21 1.55 -10.56 0.25
C THR A 21 2.17 -9.53 -0.70
N HIS A 22 2.10 -9.79 -2.00
CA HIS A 22 2.51 -8.81 -3.01
C HIS A 22 1.44 -7.75 -3.18
N ILE A 23 1.81 -6.48 -3.05
CA ILE A 23 0.91 -5.34 -3.14
C ILE A 23 1.43 -4.36 -4.19
N GLY A 24 0.51 -3.82 -4.98
CA GLY A 24 0.78 -2.76 -5.93
C GLY A 24 -0.15 -1.58 -5.67
N SER A 25 0.37 -0.37 -5.83
CA SER A 25 -0.36 0.88 -5.61
C SER A 25 -0.11 1.88 -6.74
N VAL A 26 -1.13 2.67 -7.02
CA VAL A 26 -1.11 3.76 -8.00
C VAL A 26 -1.68 5.01 -7.34
N LEU A 27 -0.98 6.13 -7.43
CA LEU A 27 -1.52 7.44 -7.14
C LEU A 27 -1.95 8.10 -8.45
N ALA A 28 -3.20 8.51 -8.52
CA ALA A 28 -3.75 9.19 -9.70
C ALA A 28 -4.41 10.51 -9.32
N ARG A 29 -4.25 11.52 -10.16
CA ARG A 29 -4.90 12.82 -10.01
C ARG A 29 -5.42 13.29 -11.36
N ASP A 30 -6.66 13.76 -11.38
CA ASP A 30 -7.33 14.23 -12.60
C ASP A 30 -7.28 13.21 -13.76
N GLY A 31 -7.41 11.92 -13.43
CA GLY A 31 -7.35 10.83 -14.40
C GLY A 31 -5.95 10.44 -14.89
N HIS A 32 -4.90 11.06 -14.36
CA HIS A 32 -3.51 10.79 -14.71
C HIS A 32 -2.76 10.10 -13.56
N ILE A 33 -1.94 9.13 -13.90
CA ILE A 33 -1.05 8.48 -12.93
C ILE A 33 0.08 9.45 -12.61
N VAL A 34 0.26 9.74 -11.32
CA VAL A 34 1.35 10.62 -10.84
C VAL A 34 2.47 9.81 -10.16
N SER A 35 2.18 8.65 -9.63
CA SER A 35 3.18 7.76 -9.04
C SER A 35 2.66 6.32 -8.93
N THR A 36 3.59 5.38 -8.79
CA THR A 36 3.29 3.97 -8.51
C THR A 36 4.19 3.46 -7.40
N GLY A 37 3.78 2.39 -6.73
CA GLY A 37 4.58 1.71 -5.73
C GLY A 37 4.24 0.23 -5.62
N TYR A 38 5.22 -0.57 -5.27
CA TYR A 38 5.08 -1.98 -4.91
C TYR A 38 5.88 -2.26 -3.65
N ASN A 39 5.53 -3.30 -2.90
CA ASN A 39 6.22 -3.58 -1.65
C ASN A 39 7.49 -4.41 -1.84
N GLY A 40 8.52 -4.04 -1.10
CA GLY A 40 9.83 -4.69 -1.12
C GLY A 40 10.82 -3.98 -0.23
N THR A 41 12.02 -4.53 -0.13
CA THR A 41 13.11 -3.95 0.66
C THR A 41 13.55 -2.58 0.13
N PRO A 42 14.16 -1.73 0.97
CA PRO A 42 14.67 -0.43 0.55
C PRO A 42 15.68 -0.53 -0.60
N ARG A 43 15.86 0.56 -1.31
CA ARG A 43 16.86 0.66 -2.38
C ARG A 43 18.27 0.33 -1.88
N ASN A 44 19.05 -0.31 -2.72
CA ASN A 44 20.43 -0.71 -2.43
C ASN A 44 20.57 -1.73 -1.29
N THR A 45 19.50 -2.44 -0.96
CA THR A 45 19.54 -3.62 -0.10
C THR A 45 19.18 -4.86 -0.92
N PRO A 46 19.58 -6.06 -0.48
CA PRO A 46 19.11 -7.28 -1.14
C PRO A 46 17.59 -7.35 -1.15
N ASN A 47 17.00 -7.92 -2.20
CA ASN A 47 15.56 -8.11 -2.26
C ASN A 47 15.06 -9.01 -1.13
N CYS A 48 13.82 -8.84 -0.72
CA CYS A 48 13.23 -9.62 0.36
C CYS A 48 13.25 -11.13 0.06
N ASP A 49 12.94 -11.51 -1.16
CA ASP A 49 12.97 -12.90 -1.66
C ASP A 49 14.40 -13.46 -1.83
N GLU A 50 15.41 -12.61 -1.74
CA GLU A 50 16.83 -12.98 -1.69
C GLU A 50 17.39 -12.96 -0.24
N GLY A 51 16.53 -12.88 0.77
CA GLY A 51 16.90 -12.84 2.18
C GLY A 51 17.18 -11.45 2.76
N GLY A 52 16.83 -10.38 2.03
CA GLY A 52 17.11 -9.01 2.45
C GLY A 52 16.36 -8.54 3.69
N CYS A 53 15.21 -9.14 4.01
CA CYS A 53 14.43 -8.82 5.21
C CYS A 53 14.47 -9.98 6.21
N GLY A 54 15.15 -9.78 7.35
CA GLY A 54 15.27 -10.80 8.39
C GLY A 54 13.92 -11.24 8.97
N ARG A 55 12.98 -10.31 9.15
CA ARG A 55 11.63 -10.65 9.64
C ARG A 55 10.89 -11.55 8.65
N CYS A 56 10.90 -11.20 7.36
CA CYS A 56 10.21 -11.99 6.34
C CYS A 56 10.86 -13.37 6.11
N SER A 57 12.19 -13.45 6.20
CA SER A 57 12.93 -14.71 6.07
C SER A 57 12.69 -15.69 7.24
N ASN A 58 12.31 -15.16 8.41
CA ASN A 58 12.06 -15.93 9.64
C ASN A 58 10.61 -15.79 10.11
N ARG A 59 9.65 -15.80 9.18
CA ARG A 59 8.23 -15.56 9.48
C ARG A 59 7.65 -16.49 10.53
N ASP A 60 8.11 -17.74 10.56
CA ASP A 60 7.63 -18.75 11.52
C ASP A 60 8.04 -18.45 12.97
N GLU A 61 9.03 -17.58 13.19
CA GLU A 61 9.45 -17.13 14.51
C GLU A 61 8.57 -16.00 15.09
N TYR A 62 7.71 -15.41 14.25
CA TYR A 62 6.84 -14.30 14.63
C TYR A 62 5.38 -14.73 14.61
N PRO A 63 4.63 -14.58 15.71
CA PRO A 63 3.19 -14.75 15.69
C PRO A 63 2.53 -13.85 14.64
N SER A 64 1.40 -14.29 14.08
CA SER A 64 0.65 -13.51 13.09
C SER A 64 0.36 -12.10 13.60
N GLY A 65 0.60 -11.10 12.78
CA GLY A 65 0.38 -9.70 13.12
C GLY A 65 1.47 -9.05 13.99
N THR A 66 2.64 -9.71 14.17
CA THR A 66 3.74 -9.19 14.99
C THR A 66 5.04 -9.01 14.20
N GLY A 67 6.02 -8.30 14.82
CA GLY A 67 7.34 -8.09 14.24
C GLY A 67 7.38 -7.13 13.05
N TYR A 68 6.31 -6.39 12.79
CA TYR A 68 6.28 -5.43 11.67
C TYR A 68 7.21 -4.24 11.87
N ASP A 69 7.55 -3.89 13.08
CA ASP A 69 8.55 -2.88 13.44
C ASP A 69 9.98 -3.30 13.06
N LEU A 70 10.23 -4.60 12.88
CA LEU A 70 11.50 -5.17 12.41
C LEU A 70 11.51 -5.44 10.90
N CYS A 71 10.35 -5.40 10.24
CA CYS A 71 10.25 -5.62 8.81
C CYS A 71 10.76 -4.41 8.04
N ILE A 72 11.80 -4.60 7.22
CA ILE A 72 12.37 -3.51 6.42
C ILE A 72 11.68 -3.34 5.06
N CYS A 73 10.73 -4.20 4.70
CA CYS A 73 9.96 -4.01 3.48
C CYS A 73 9.15 -2.71 3.55
N VAL A 74 9.36 -1.84 2.58
CA VAL A 74 8.57 -0.63 2.40
C VAL A 74 7.25 -1.01 1.75
N HIS A 75 6.14 -0.51 2.27
CA HIS A 75 4.82 -0.82 1.73
C HIS A 75 4.61 -0.18 0.34
N ALA A 76 3.71 -0.74 -0.44
CA ALA A 76 3.43 -0.24 -1.78
C ALA A 76 2.94 1.22 -1.77
N GLU A 77 2.07 1.55 -0.82
CA GLU A 77 1.54 2.90 -0.62
C GLU A 77 2.64 3.89 -0.23
N GLN A 78 3.52 3.49 0.69
CA GLN A 78 4.70 4.28 1.07
C GLN A 78 5.61 4.50 -0.14
N ASN A 79 5.88 3.46 -0.92
CA ASN A 79 6.70 3.58 -2.11
C ASN A 79 6.09 4.52 -3.16
N ALA A 80 4.77 4.52 -3.33
CA ALA A 80 4.11 5.47 -4.21
C ALA A 80 4.30 6.93 -3.73
N LEU A 81 4.14 7.19 -2.43
CA LEU A 81 4.38 8.52 -1.85
C LEU A 81 5.85 8.93 -1.93
N LEU A 82 6.76 8.04 -1.55
CA LEU A 82 8.21 8.31 -1.54
C LEU A 82 8.77 8.49 -2.94
N SER A 83 8.27 7.73 -3.92
CA SER A 83 8.63 7.90 -5.33
C SER A 83 8.22 9.27 -5.84
N ALA A 84 6.99 9.71 -5.54
CA ALA A 84 6.53 11.05 -5.88
C ALA A 84 7.39 12.13 -5.22
N ALA A 85 7.65 12.00 -3.91
CA ALA A 85 8.49 12.95 -3.17
C ALA A 85 9.90 13.04 -3.75
N ARG A 86 10.50 11.90 -4.11
CA ARG A 86 11.83 11.83 -4.68
C ARG A 86 11.95 12.56 -6.02
N PHE A 87 10.92 12.52 -6.83
CA PHE A 87 10.90 13.16 -8.16
C PHE A 87 10.21 14.54 -8.16
N GLY A 88 9.84 15.06 -6.98
CA GLY A 88 9.21 16.37 -6.86
C GLY A 88 7.80 16.44 -7.43
N ILE A 89 7.06 15.34 -7.38
CA ILE A 89 5.68 15.24 -7.90
C ILE A 89 4.70 15.49 -6.76
N ALA A 90 3.83 16.48 -6.89
CA ALA A 90 2.80 16.77 -5.92
C ALA A 90 1.70 15.68 -5.93
N VAL A 91 1.37 15.15 -4.74
CA VAL A 91 0.35 14.10 -4.57
C VAL A 91 -0.94 14.62 -3.94
N GLU A 92 -0.97 15.87 -3.48
CA GLU A 92 -2.17 16.47 -2.90
C GLU A 92 -3.35 16.39 -3.86
N GLY A 93 -4.51 15.98 -3.33
CA GLY A 93 -5.73 15.79 -4.11
C GLY A 93 -5.77 14.52 -4.95
N SER A 94 -4.73 13.67 -4.91
CA SER A 94 -4.74 12.38 -5.62
C SER A 94 -5.64 11.36 -4.93
N VAL A 95 -6.00 10.32 -5.68
CA VAL A 95 -6.65 9.10 -5.17
C VAL A 95 -5.64 7.96 -5.23
N LEU A 96 -5.51 7.22 -4.15
CA LEU A 96 -4.71 6.00 -4.12
C LEU A 96 -5.58 4.81 -4.58
N TYR A 97 -5.03 4.03 -5.47
CA TYR A 97 -5.54 2.71 -5.86
C TYR A 97 -4.54 1.67 -5.34
N SER A 98 -4.98 0.76 -4.49
CA SER A 98 -4.13 -0.28 -3.91
C SER A 98 -4.79 -1.64 -4.02
N THR A 99 -4.02 -2.68 -4.31
CA THR A 99 -4.54 -4.05 -4.41
C THR A 99 -5.04 -4.59 -3.07
N TRP A 100 -4.61 -4.00 -1.95
CA TRP A 100 -5.10 -4.27 -0.59
C TRP A 100 -5.43 -2.97 0.12
N ARG A 101 -6.38 -3.03 1.09
CA ARG A 101 -6.68 -1.86 1.94
C ARG A 101 -5.42 -1.43 2.69
N PRO A 102 -5.03 -0.15 2.65
CA PRO A 102 -3.85 0.35 3.34
C PRO A 102 -3.88 0.09 4.84
N CYS A 103 -2.72 -0.23 5.42
CA CYS A 103 -2.59 -0.38 6.87
C CYS A 103 -2.70 0.97 7.61
N PHE A 104 -2.75 0.91 8.94
CA PHE A 104 -2.87 2.11 9.78
C PHE A 104 -1.75 3.12 9.54
N GLY A 105 -0.49 2.66 9.44
CA GLY A 105 0.65 3.52 9.17
C GLY A 105 0.57 4.23 7.82
N CYS A 106 0.30 3.47 6.75
CA CYS A 106 0.12 4.04 5.41
C CYS A 106 -1.04 5.02 5.34
N THR A 107 -2.14 4.74 6.06
CA THR A 107 -3.30 5.65 6.14
C THR A 107 -2.92 7.00 6.73
N LYS A 108 -2.14 7.04 7.82
CA LYS A 108 -1.63 8.30 8.39
C LYS A 108 -0.78 9.08 7.41
N GLU A 109 0.14 8.40 6.75
CA GLU A 109 1.08 9.02 5.80
C GLU A 109 0.34 9.62 4.60
N MET A 110 -0.65 8.90 4.06
CA MET A 110 -1.47 9.38 2.95
C MET A 110 -2.32 10.60 3.32
N LEU A 111 -2.94 10.60 4.49
CA LEU A 111 -3.67 11.76 5.00
C LEU A 111 -2.76 12.98 5.14
N GLN A 112 -1.56 12.79 5.72
CA GLN A 112 -0.58 13.87 5.87
C GLN A 112 -0.07 14.39 4.52
N ALA A 113 0.03 13.53 3.51
CA ALA A 113 0.42 13.91 2.15
C ALA A 113 -0.70 14.58 1.33
N GLY A 114 -1.91 14.69 1.89
CA GLY A 114 -3.06 15.32 1.21
C GLY A 114 -3.74 14.42 0.18
N VAL A 115 -3.57 13.10 0.25
CA VAL A 115 -4.32 12.15 -0.58
C VAL A 115 -5.82 12.30 -0.28
N ALA A 116 -6.63 12.46 -1.31
CA ALA A 116 -8.05 12.77 -1.16
C ALA A 116 -8.94 11.54 -0.91
N GLY A 117 -8.52 10.36 -1.35
CA GLY A 117 -9.32 9.15 -1.19
C GLY A 117 -8.54 7.88 -1.52
N VAL A 118 -9.13 6.74 -1.17
CA VAL A 118 -8.56 5.42 -1.38
C VAL A 118 -9.56 4.51 -2.10
N ARG A 119 -9.05 3.76 -3.05
CA ARG A 119 -9.73 2.63 -3.70
C ARG A 119 -8.90 1.38 -3.46
N TYR A 120 -9.49 0.29 -2.96
CA TYR A 120 -8.75 -0.93 -2.67
C TYR A 120 -9.46 -2.17 -3.23
N GLY A 121 -8.68 -3.20 -3.54
CA GLY A 121 -9.20 -4.41 -4.17
C GLY A 121 -9.52 -5.53 -3.20
N ARG A 122 -8.77 -5.66 -2.12
CA ARG A 122 -8.95 -6.67 -1.07
C ARG A 122 -8.93 -6.04 0.30
N ASP A 123 -9.76 -6.59 1.19
CA ASP A 123 -9.84 -6.17 2.58
C ASP A 123 -9.06 -7.11 3.52
N TRP A 124 -8.81 -6.64 4.72
CA TRP A 124 -8.24 -7.38 5.83
C TRP A 124 -8.87 -6.93 7.15
N GLU A 125 -8.87 -7.83 8.13
CA GLU A 125 -9.46 -7.55 9.43
C GLU A 125 -8.44 -6.89 10.36
N PRO A 126 -8.66 -5.64 10.78
CA PRO A 126 -7.87 -5.02 11.85
C PRO A 126 -8.06 -5.80 13.16
N ARG A 127 -7.06 -5.76 14.02
CA ARG A 127 -7.23 -6.23 15.39
C ARG A 127 -8.41 -5.49 16.03
N GLU A 128 -9.20 -6.22 16.83
CA GLU A 128 -10.45 -5.68 17.41
C GLU A 128 -10.20 -4.40 18.23
N ASP A 129 -9.11 -4.38 19.00
CA ASP A 129 -8.72 -3.23 19.83
C ASP A 129 -8.31 -1.98 19.03
N LEU A 130 -8.02 -2.11 17.73
CA LEU A 130 -7.61 -1.02 16.85
C LEU A 130 -8.68 -0.64 15.81
N ARG A 131 -9.74 -1.41 15.70
CA ARG A 131 -10.74 -1.27 14.63
C ARG A 131 -11.38 0.11 14.64
N GLU A 132 -11.88 0.54 15.78
CA GLU A 132 -12.57 1.83 15.92
C GLU A 132 -11.68 3.00 15.52
N GLU A 133 -10.44 3.02 16.01
CA GLU A 133 -9.49 4.08 15.71
C GLU A 133 -9.06 4.08 14.25
N TYR A 134 -8.90 2.89 13.66
CA TYR A 134 -8.57 2.75 12.24
C TYR A 134 -9.71 3.24 11.33
N GLU A 135 -10.95 2.87 11.62
CA GLU A 135 -12.13 3.33 10.89
C GLU A 135 -12.30 4.86 11.02
N ARG A 136 -12.09 5.39 12.22
CA ARG A 136 -12.11 6.82 12.47
C ARG A 136 -11.05 7.54 11.64
N LEU A 137 -9.82 7.03 11.60
CA LEU A 137 -8.75 7.60 10.79
C LEU A 137 -9.12 7.61 9.30
N GLN A 138 -9.65 6.50 8.79
CA GLN A 138 -10.08 6.40 7.40
C GLN A 138 -11.23 7.34 7.03
N SER A 139 -12.08 7.71 7.98
CA SER A 139 -13.18 8.63 7.76
C SER A 139 -12.74 10.06 7.40
N TYR A 140 -11.46 10.39 7.62
CA TYR A 140 -10.93 11.72 7.30
C TYR A 140 -10.55 11.91 5.84
N PHE A 141 -10.56 10.87 5.02
CA PHE A 141 -10.38 11.06 3.58
C PHE A 141 -11.63 11.71 2.97
N PRO A 142 -11.53 12.91 2.39
CA PRO A 142 -12.71 13.58 1.81
C PRO A 142 -13.34 12.80 0.66
N GLY A 143 -12.57 12.02 -0.08
CA GLY A 143 -13.02 11.14 -1.15
C GLY A 143 -13.38 9.72 -0.71
N GLY A 144 -13.32 9.44 0.60
CA GLY A 144 -13.66 8.14 1.19
C GLY A 144 -12.65 7.03 0.92
N VAL A 145 -12.93 5.88 1.53
CA VAL A 145 -12.20 4.62 1.37
C VAL A 145 -13.19 3.59 0.84
N VAL A 146 -13.00 3.13 -0.39
CA VAL A 146 -14.00 2.35 -1.13
C VAL A 146 -13.37 1.09 -1.71
N GLU A 147 -14.02 -0.05 -1.51
CA GLU A 147 -13.66 -1.30 -2.17
C GLU A 147 -14.06 -1.27 -3.64
N VAL A 148 -13.17 -1.73 -4.51
CA VAL A 148 -13.38 -1.87 -5.95
C VAL A 148 -13.27 -3.34 -6.31
N GLU A 149 -14.33 -3.92 -6.81
CA GLU A 149 -14.33 -5.31 -7.27
C GLU A 149 -13.39 -5.47 -8.47
N ILE A 150 -12.48 -6.46 -8.39
CA ILE A 150 -11.55 -6.75 -9.48
C ILE A 150 -11.61 -8.24 -9.78
N SER A 151 -11.98 -8.55 -11.02
CA SER A 151 -12.07 -9.92 -11.53
C SER A 151 -10.73 -10.66 -11.64
N GLU A 152 -9.59 -9.96 -11.59
CA GLU A 152 -8.25 -10.49 -11.86
C GLU A 152 -7.31 -10.55 -10.65
N LEU A 153 -7.81 -10.30 -9.44
CA LEU A 153 -7.05 -10.56 -8.21
C LEU A 153 -7.13 -12.05 -7.82
N ALA A 154 -6.97 -12.95 -8.78
CA ALA A 154 -6.69 -14.34 -8.47
C ALA A 154 -5.33 -14.44 -7.75
N ASP A 155 -5.27 -15.33 -6.75
CA ASP A 155 -4.14 -15.57 -5.84
C ASP A 155 -2.82 -15.90 -6.54
#